data_ff3be18348d7c82c8e5171fb5c5c2fcb
#
_entry.id   ff3be18348d7c82c8e5171fb5c5c2fcb
#
_cell.length_a   1.000
_cell.length_b   1.000
_cell.length_c   1.000
_cell.angle_alpha   90.00
_cell.angle_beta   90.00
_cell.angle_gamma   90.00
#
_symmetry.space_group_name_H-M   'P 1'
#
loop_
_entity.id
_entity.type
_entity.pdbx_description
1 polymer ?
#
loop_
_entity_poly.entity_id
_entity_poly.type
_entity_poly.pdbx_seq_one_letter_code
_entity_poly.pdbx_strand_id
1 'polypeptide(L)'
;VTQKNNSVWILDDDRSIRWVLEKSFDKSGLATESFDNGDDLLHRLEQVQPDAIISDIRMPGISGLELLSTVNARFPELPVIIMTAHSDLDSAVSSYSRGAFEYLPKPFDIDEVVAMTLRALEHSREKQSAREPEVTEKPQEIIGEAPAMQEVFRAIGRLSQSNISVLINGESGTGKELVAHALHQHSPRSGNTFVPLNVAAIPKELIESELFGHEKGAFTGATTQRTGRFEQANGGTLFLDEIGDMPAETQTRLLRVLSDGEFYRVGGTTSIKVDVRIIAATHQNLESLVEQHLFRED
;
A
#
# COMPACT_ATOMS: atom_id res chain seq x y z
N VAL A 1 2.25 -19.19 -35.34
CA VAL A 1 2.30 -18.64 -33.95
C VAL A 1 1.09 -19.21 -33.24
N THR A 2 1.29 -20.25 -32.45
CA THR A 2 0.23 -20.89 -31.65
C THR A 2 -0.15 -19.91 -30.55
N GLN A 3 -1.36 -19.34 -30.57
CA GLN A 3 -1.91 -18.62 -29.43
C GLN A 3 -1.97 -19.60 -28.26
N LYS A 4 -1.15 -19.37 -27.23
CA LYS A 4 -1.24 -20.09 -25.96
C LYS A 4 -2.56 -19.61 -25.31
N ASN A 5 -3.58 -20.45 -25.27
CA ASN A 5 -4.81 -20.16 -24.54
C ASN A 5 -4.43 -19.94 -23.07
N ASN A 6 -4.67 -18.74 -22.55
CA ASN A 6 -4.43 -18.42 -21.14
C ASN A 6 -5.32 -19.31 -20.27
N SER A 7 -4.72 -20.05 -19.35
CA SER A 7 -5.41 -20.94 -18.43
C SER A 7 -5.52 -20.31 -17.06
N VAL A 8 -6.74 -20.17 -16.56
CA VAL A 8 -7.07 -19.61 -15.23
C VAL A 8 -7.70 -20.69 -14.38
N TRP A 9 -7.16 -20.92 -13.20
CA TRP A 9 -7.73 -21.86 -12.24
C TRP A 9 -8.57 -21.14 -11.20
N ILE A 10 -9.74 -21.71 -10.89
CA ILE A 10 -10.73 -21.15 -9.96
C ILE A 10 -10.85 -22.12 -8.79
N LEU A 11 -10.63 -21.62 -7.58
CA LEU A 11 -10.78 -22.37 -6.34
C LEU A 11 -11.79 -21.66 -5.41
N ASP A 12 -12.92 -22.30 -5.19
CA ASP A 12 -13.99 -21.84 -4.31
C ASP A 12 -14.86 -23.05 -3.93
N ASP A 13 -15.31 -23.21 -2.71
CA ASP A 13 -16.19 -24.30 -2.31
C ASP A 13 -17.64 -24.08 -2.80
N ASP A 14 -18.06 -22.85 -3.08
CA ASP A 14 -19.37 -22.54 -3.67
C ASP A 14 -19.40 -22.82 -5.18
N ARG A 15 -20.17 -23.84 -5.55
CA ARG A 15 -20.38 -24.23 -6.94
C ARG A 15 -20.99 -23.10 -7.79
N SER A 16 -21.79 -22.23 -7.21
CA SER A 16 -22.46 -21.13 -7.94
C SER A 16 -21.42 -20.08 -8.37
N ILE A 17 -20.49 -19.76 -7.49
CA ILE A 17 -19.39 -18.81 -7.75
C ILE A 17 -18.48 -19.38 -8.83
N ARG A 18 -18.07 -20.67 -8.73
CA ARG A 18 -17.26 -21.32 -9.76
C ARG A 18 -17.93 -21.24 -11.12
N TRP A 19 -19.21 -21.60 -11.19
CA TRP A 19 -19.96 -21.59 -12.44
C TRP A 19 -20.07 -20.19 -13.07
N VAL A 20 -20.29 -19.14 -12.26
CA VAL A 20 -20.36 -17.76 -12.73
C VAL A 20 -19.02 -17.31 -13.30
N LEU A 21 -17.92 -17.58 -12.60
CA LEU A 21 -16.56 -17.24 -13.05
C LEU A 21 -16.18 -18.01 -14.32
N GLU A 22 -16.41 -19.32 -14.39
CA GLU A 22 -16.18 -20.13 -15.58
C GLU A 22 -16.88 -19.54 -16.82
N LYS A 23 -18.18 -19.20 -16.67
CA LYS A 23 -18.96 -18.64 -17.78
C LYS A 23 -18.46 -17.26 -18.23
N SER A 24 -17.95 -16.46 -17.30
CA SER A 24 -17.45 -15.14 -17.60
C SER A 24 -16.08 -15.19 -18.29
N PHE A 25 -15.22 -16.07 -17.85
CA PHE A 25 -13.91 -16.29 -18.47
C PHE A 25 -14.01 -16.95 -19.84
N ASP A 26 -14.92 -17.90 -20.01
CA ASP A 26 -15.21 -18.53 -21.31
C ASP A 26 -15.64 -17.47 -22.36
N LYS A 27 -16.52 -16.52 -21.96
CA LYS A 27 -16.90 -15.40 -22.83
C LYS A 27 -15.73 -14.48 -23.18
N SER A 28 -14.72 -14.40 -22.32
CA SER A 28 -13.52 -13.60 -22.51
C SER A 28 -12.39 -14.36 -23.20
N GLY A 29 -12.64 -15.61 -23.65
CA GLY A 29 -11.68 -16.43 -24.38
C GLY A 29 -10.57 -17.01 -23.48
N LEU A 30 -10.79 -17.10 -22.17
CA LEU A 30 -9.87 -17.71 -21.21
C LEU A 30 -10.28 -19.16 -20.95
N ALA A 31 -9.30 -20.07 -20.98
CA ALA A 31 -9.54 -21.46 -20.58
C ALA A 31 -9.58 -21.57 -19.05
N THR A 32 -10.52 -22.32 -18.50
CA THR A 32 -10.68 -22.46 -17.05
C THR A 32 -10.66 -23.89 -16.59
N GLU A 33 -10.10 -24.13 -15.40
CA GLU A 33 -10.23 -25.37 -14.64
C GLU A 33 -10.65 -24.97 -13.21
N SER A 34 -11.64 -25.66 -12.61
CA SER A 34 -12.16 -25.27 -11.29
C SER A 34 -12.04 -26.40 -10.27
N PHE A 35 -11.82 -26.01 -9.02
CA PHE A 35 -11.58 -26.86 -7.87
C PHE A 35 -12.48 -26.43 -6.71
N ASP A 36 -12.94 -27.37 -5.91
CA ASP A 36 -13.74 -27.12 -4.71
C ASP A 36 -12.92 -27.28 -3.41
N ASN A 37 -11.69 -27.74 -3.53
CA ASN A 37 -10.76 -27.84 -2.40
C ASN A 37 -9.31 -27.56 -2.86
N GLY A 38 -8.48 -27.10 -1.89
CA GLY A 38 -7.11 -26.70 -2.16
C GLY A 38 -6.15 -27.88 -2.41
N ASP A 39 -6.41 -29.04 -1.86
CA ASP A 39 -5.54 -30.22 -2.00
C ASP A 39 -5.53 -30.72 -3.44
N ASP A 40 -6.70 -30.79 -4.07
CA ASP A 40 -6.83 -31.20 -5.47
C ASP A 40 -6.16 -30.18 -6.41
N LEU A 41 -6.29 -28.89 -6.13
CA LEU A 41 -5.59 -27.85 -6.89
C LEU A 41 -4.07 -28.00 -6.74
N LEU A 42 -3.55 -28.18 -5.54
CA LEU A 42 -2.11 -28.36 -5.30
C LEU A 42 -1.58 -29.63 -5.99
N HIS A 43 -2.33 -30.72 -5.93
CA HIS A 43 -1.95 -31.96 -6.63
C HIS A 43 -1.94 -31.76 -8.15
N ARG A 44 -2.91 -31.06 -8.69
CA ARG A 44 -2.97 -30.73 -10.12
C ARG A 44 -1.83 -29.81 -10.54
N LEU A 45 -1.43 -28.86 -9.67
CA LEU A 45 -0.34 -27.92 -9.91
C LEU A 45 1.04 -28.60 -10.05
N GLU A 46 1.21 -29.80 -9.50
CA GLU A 46 2.42 -30.62 -9.70
C GLU A 46 2.54 -31.18 -11.13
N GLN A 47 1.44 -31.24 -11.86
CA GLN A 47 1.38 -31.82 -13.21
C GLN A 47 1.33 -30.75 -14.31
N VAL A 48 0.56 -29.69 -14.08
CA VAL A 48 0.31 -28.60 -15.04
C VAL A 48 0.27 -27.29 -14.28
N GLN A 49 0.82 -26.22 -14.84
CA GLN A 49 0.79 -24.88 -14.26
C GLN A 49 -0.19 -23.99 -15.05
N PRO A 50 -1.16 -23.32 -14.39
CA PRO A 50 -1.99 -22.29 -15.01
C PRO A 50 -1.20 -20.98 -15.18
N ASP A 51 -1.80 -20.02 -15.89
CA ASP A 51 -1.23 -18.68 -16.04
C ASP A 51 -1.70 -17.74 -14.92
N ALA A 52 -2.80 -18.07 -14.18
CA ALA A 52 -3.26 -17.39 -12.98
C ALA A 52 -4.15 -18.31 -12.11
N ILE A 53 -4.23 -18.01 -10.81
CA ILE A 53 -5.16 -18.67 -9.87
C ILE A 53 -6.06 -17.62 -9.25
N ILE A 54 -7.36 -17.92 -9.09
CA ILE A 54 -8.33 -17.17 -8.29
C ILE A 54 -8.81 -18.08 -7.18
N SER A 55 -8.61 -17.69 -5.92
CA SER A 55 -8.90 -18.53 -4.76
C SER A 55 -9.74 -17.83 -3.72
N ASP A 56 -10.78 -18.47 -3.21
CA ASP A 56 -11.42 -18.04 -1.97
C ASP A 56 -10.50 -18.23 -0.78
N ILE A 57 -10.66 -17.38 0.26
CA ILE A 57 -9.91 -17.51 1.53
C ILE A 57 -10.44 -18.64 2.38
N ARG A 58 -11.78 -18.73 2.51
CA ARG A 58 -12.43 -19.62 3.49
C ARG A 58 -13.04 -20.83 2.82
N MET A 59 -12.33 -21.92 2.87
CA MET A 59 -12.77 -23.22 2.34
C MET A 59 -12.51 -24.33 3.34
N PRO A 60 -13.24 -25.44 3.26
CA PRO A 60 -12.90 -26.66 4.01
C PRO A 60 -11.49 -27.17 3.64
N GLY A 61 -10.72 -27.60 4.63
CA GLY A 61 -9.34 -28.06 4.43
C GLY A 61 -8.33 -26.92 4.44
N ILE A 62 -7.49 -26.83 3.41
CA ILE A 62 -6.48 -25.77 3.29
C ILE A 62 -7.15 -24.43 2.97
N SER A 63 -6.84 -23.40 3.77
CA SER A 63 -7.32 -22.05 3.50
C SER A 63 -6.64 -21.44 2.27
N GLY A 64 -7.33 -20.49 1.57
CA GLY A 64 -6.75 -19.80 0.41
C GLY A 64 -5.47 -19.04 0.74
N LEU A 65 -5.27 -18.57 1.96
CA LEU A 65 -4.01 -17.94 2.39
C LEU A 65 -2.87 -18.93 2.61
N GLU A 66 -3.16 -20.13 3.06
CA GLU A 66 -2.17 -21.23 3.16
C GLU A 66 -1.79 -21.75 1.77
N LEU A 67 -2.79 -21.90 0.90
CA LEU A 67 -2.57 -22.22 -0.52
C LEU A 67 -1.70 -21.15 -1.18
N LEU A 68 -2.01 -19.86 -1.02
CA LEU A 68 -1.22 -18.76 -1.55
C LEU A 68 0.24 -18.84 -1.10
N SER A 69 0.49 -19.07 0.19
CA SER A 69 1.85 -19.22 0.73
C SER A 69 2.58 -20.42 0.10
N THR A 70 1.88 -21.52 -0.13
CA THR A 70 2.44 -22.72 -0.75
C THR A 70 2.74 -22.50 -2.25
N VAL A 71 1.82 -21.82 -2.95
CA VAL A 71 2.00 -21.50 -4.38
C VAL A 71 3.18 -20.53 -4.55
N ASN A 72 3.24 -19.47 -3.77
CA ASN A 72 4.34 -18.49 -3.85
C ASN A 72 5.72 -19.09 -3.53
N ALA A 73 5.79 -20.02 -2.58
CA ALA A 73 7.05 -20.71 -2.26
C ALA A 73 7.55 -21.61 -3.41
N ARG A 74 6.65 -22.21 -4.20
CA ARG A 74 6.99 -23.14 -5.29
C ARG A 74 6.96 -22.47 -6.68
N PHE A 75 6.09 -21.51 -6.88
CA PHE A 75 5.80 -20.87 -8.16
C PHE A 75 5.67 -19.34 -7.97
N PRO A 76 6.74 -18.62 -7.63
CA PRO A 76 6.69 -17.18 -7.27
C PRO A 76 6.20 -16.27 -8.39
N GLU A 77 6.25 -16.72 -9.62
CA GLU A 77 5.78 -15.96 -10.80
C GLU A 77 4.31 -16.23 -11.15
N LEU A 78 3.65 -17.16 -10.45
CA LEU A 78 2.25 -17.49 -10.69
C LEU A 78 1.33 -16.55 -9.91
N PRO A 79 0.62 -15.62 -10.58
CA PRO A 79 -0.23 -14.66 -9.89
C PRO A 79 -1.44 -15.35 -9.26
N VAL A 80 -1.69 -15.03 -7.99
CA VAL A 80 -2.85 -15.53 -7.25
C VAL A 80 -3.72 -14.34 -6.85
N ILE A 81 -4.99 -14.36 -7.25
CA ILE A 81 -6.01 -13.40 -6.84
C ILE A 81 -6.81 -14.04 -5.70
N ILE A 82 -6.92 -13.33 -4.58
CA ILE A 82 -7.63 -13.83 -3.40
C ILE A 82 -9.03 -13.24 -3.32
N MET A 83 -10.05 -14.08 -3.28
CA MET A 83 -11.45 -13.69 -3.03
C MET A 83 -11.79 -13.84 -1.54
N THR A 84 -12.62 -12.96 -0.99
CA THR A 84 -13.04 -13.03 0.40
C THR A 84 -14.43 -12.44 0.65
N ALA A 85 -15.16 -13.06 1.58
CA ALA A 85 -16.42 -12.52 2.09
C ALA A 85 -16.23 -11.41 3.14
N HIS A 86 -15.02 -11.16 3.61
CA HIS A 86 -14.69 -10.13 4.59
C HIS A 86 -13.98 -8.97 3.92
N SER A 87 -14.61 -7.83 3.94
CA SER A 87 -14.11 -6.58 3.37
C SER A 87 -13.33 -5.75 4.40
N ASP A 88 -12.53 -6.41 5.25
CA ASP A 88 -11.70 -5.75 6.25
C ASP A 88 -10.25 -5.54 5.77
N LEU A 89 -9.59 -4.55 6.37
CA LEU A 89 -8.22 -4.19 6.04
C LEU A 89 -7.24 -5.34 6.31
N ASP A 90 -7.44 -6.08 7.39
CA ASP A 90 -6.55 -7.18 7.79
C ASP A 90 -6.52 -8.30 6.75
N SER A 91 -7.68 -8.65 6.18
CA SER A 91 -7.77 -9.63 5.10
C SER A 91 -7.06 -9.16 3.82
N ALA A 92 -7.23 -7.89 3.45
CA ALA A 92 -6.55 -7.31 2.30
C ALA A 92 -5.02 -7.31 2.51
N VAL A 93 -4.55 -6.76 3.62
CA VAL A 93 -3.12 -6.70 3.94
C VAL A 93 -2.51 -8.08 4.09
N SER A 94 -3.19 -9.03 4.76
CA SER A 94 -2.72 -10.41 4.88
C SER A 94 -2.58 -11.11 3.53
N SER A 95 -3.45 -10.80 2.57
CA SER A 95 -3.36 -11.34 1.21
C SER A 95 -2.14 -10.77 0.47
N TYR A 96 -1.94 -9.46 0.48
CA TYR A 96 -0.80 -8.83 -0.18
C TYR A 96 0.54 -9.16 0.50
N SER A 97 0.59 -9.19 1.82
CA SER A 97 1.81 -9.55 2.56
C SER A 97 2.24 -11.01 2.32
N ARG A 98 1.32 -11.89 1.96
CA ARG A 98 1.61 -13.27 1.55
C ARG A 98 1.87 -13.39 0.04
N GLY A 99 1.93 -12.26 -0.68
CA GLY A 99 2.26 -12.21 -2.09
C GLY A 99 1.07 -12.46 -3.03
N ALA A 100 -0.16 -12.17 -2.63
CA ALA A 100 -1.28 -12.12 -3.55
C ALA A 100 -1.04 -11.06 -4.63
N PHE A 101 -1.35 -11.39 -5.86
CA PHE A 101 -1.33 -10.43 -6.96
C PHE A 101 -2.39 -9.35 -6.75
N GLU A 102 -3.60 -9.77 -6.32
CA GLU A 102 -4.72 -8.86 -6.09
C GLU A 102 -5.68 -9.45 -5.06
N TYR A 103 -6.52 -8.58 -4.47
CA TYR A 103 -7.54 -8.90 -3.49
C TYR A 103 -8.92 -8.50 -4.01
N LEU A 104 -9.90 -9.41 -3.92
CA LEU A 104 -11.25 -9.24 -4.45
C LEU A 104 -12.31 -9.51 -3.37
N PRO A 105 -12.96 -8.47 -2.82
CA PRO A 105 -14.04 -8.64 -1.85
C PRO A 105 -15.32 -9.15 -2.51
N LYS A 106 -16.02 -10.07 -1.87
CA LYS A 106 -17.38 -10.52 -2.23
C LYS A 106 -18.43 -9.62 -1.54
N PRO A 107 -19.50 -9.16 -2.23
CA PRO A 107 -19.83 -9.41 -3.62
C PRO A 107 -19.00 -8.56 -4.59
N PHE A 108 -18.67 -9.12 -5.76
CA PHE A 108 -17.85 -8.47 -6.77
C PHE A 108 -18.61 -8.31 -8.10
N ASP A 109 -18.17 -7.36 -8.90
CA ASP A 109 -18.60 -7.22 -10.29
C ASP A 109 -17.82 -8.18 -11.19
N ILE A 110 -18.51 -8.85 -12.11
CA ILE A 110 -17.91 -9.84 -13.00
C ILE A 110 -16.92 -9.20 -13.97
N ASP A 111 -17.20 -8.01 -14.46
CA ASP A 111 -16.32 -7.30 -15.39
C ASP A 111 -15.04 -6.85 -14.67
N GLU A 112 -15.12 -6.51 -13.38
CA GLU A 112 -13.97 -6.21 -12.52
C GLU A 112 -13.06 -7.45 -12.38
N VAL A 113 -13.64 -8.62 -12.11
CA VAL A 113 -12.87 -9.88 -11.98
C VAL A 113 -12.15 -10.22 -13.27
N VAL A 114 -12.83 -10.10 -14.41
CA VAL A 114 -12.22 -10.36 -15.72
C VAL A 114 -11.07 -9.39 -16.00
N ALA A 115 -11.27 -8.09 -15.78
CA ALA A 115 -10.25 -7.07 -15.98
C ALA A 115 -9.04 -7.30 -15.06
N MET A 116 -9.26 -7.66 -13.82
CA MET A 116 -8.23 -7.98 -12.84
C MET A 116 -7.42 -9.22 -13.24
N THR A 117 -8.11 -10.26 -13.72
CA THR A 117 -7.48 -11.50 -14.20
C THR A 117 -6.61 -11.24 -15.43
N LEU A 118 -7.08 -10.42 -16.37
CA LEU A 118 -6.29 -10.05 -17.55
C LEU A 118 -5.01 -9.30 -17.15
N ARG A 119 -5.08 -8.39 -16.19
CA ARG A 119 -3.88 -7.70 -15.63
C ARG A 119 -2.92 -8.70 -14.96
N ALA A 120 -3.43 -9.69 -14.25
CA ALA A 120 -2.61 -10.74 -13.65
C ALA A 120 -1.86 -11.54 -14.71
N LEU A 121 -2.52 -11.89 -15.81
CA LEU A 121 -1.93 -12.61 -16.94
C LEU A 121 -0.86 -11.79 -17.68
N GLU A 122 -1.05 -10.48 -17.83
CA GLU A 122 -0.04 -9.58 -18.40
C GLU A 122 1.17 -9.47 -17.48
N HIS A 123 0.96 -9.26 -16.20
CA HIS A 123 2.02 -9.15 -15.19
C HIS A 123 2.88 -10.42 -15.06
N SER A 124 2.26 -11.60 -15.13
CA SER A 124 3.00 -12.88 -15.15
C SER A 124 3.98 -12.96 -16.32
N ARG A 125 3.67 -12.32 -17.44
CA ARG A 125 4.55 -12.28 -18.61
C ARG A 125 5.74 -11.31 -18.44
N GLU A 126 5.55 -10.24 -17.69
CA GLU A 126 6.59 -9.21 -17.48
C GLU A 126 7.57 -9.58 -16.36
N LYS A 127 7.09 -10.25 -15.31
CA LYS A 127 7.85 -10.53 -14.07
C LYS A 127 8.86 -11.68 -14.11
N GLN A 128 9.02 -12.38 -15.20
CA GLN A 128 10.10 -13.40 -15.30
C GLN A 128 11.50 -12.80 -15.08
N SER A 129 11.59 -11.55 -14.64
CA SER A 129 12.85 -10.80 -14.52
C SER A 129 13.17 -10.03 -13.21
N ALA A 130 12.35 -10.03 -12.13
CA ALA A 130 12.75 -9.34 -10.85
C ALA A 130 12.08 -9.86 -9.56
N ARG A 131 12.75 -9.80 -8.42
CA ARG A 131 12.41 -10.25 -7.03
C ARG A 131 12.61 -9.12 -6.00
N GLU A 132 12.14 -9.13 -4.77
CA GLU A 132 11.39 -9.71 -3.63
C GLU A 132 11.58 -8.86 -2.33
N PRO A 133 11.23 -9.29 -1.09
CA PRO A 133 9.98 -9.45 -0.33
C PRO A 133 9.92 -8.79 1.10
N GLU A 134 8.96 -8.93 1.91
CA GLU A 134 8.45 -9.63 3.12
C GLU A 134 8.07 -8.74 4.35
N VAL A 135 7.20 -8.97 5.17
CA VAL A 135 6.15 -9.39 6.08
C VAL A 135 6.18 -8.84 7.55
N THR A 136 5.02 -8.54 8.15
CA THR A 136 4.40 -8.71 9.50
C THR A 136 4.20 -7.46 10.38
N GLU A 137 3.14 -7.30 11.08
CA GLU A 137 2.15 -7.72 12.03
C GLU A 137 1.22 -6.58 12.54
N LYS A 138 0.16 -6.86 13.32
CA LYS A 138 -1.17 -6.26 13.41
C LYS A 138 -1.40 -4.98 14.25
N PRO A 139 -2.47 -4.26 13.90
CA PRO A 139 -3.04 -3.12 14.62
C PRO A 139 -4.53 -2.83 14.46
N GLN A 140 -4.96 -1.59 14.71
CA GLN A 140 -6.34 -1.09 14.74
C GLN A 140 -7.09 -1.19 13.40
N GLU A 141 -8.32 -1.73 13.43
CA GLU A 141 -9.14 -1.98 12.26
C GLU A 141 -9.75 -0.69 11.67
N ILE A 142 -9.51 -0.45 10.38
CA ILE A 142 -10.33 0.45 9.56
C ILE A 142 -11.47 -0.40 9.00
N ILE A 143 -12.72 -0.05 9.31
CA ILE A 143 -13.91 -0.79 8.88
C ILE A 143 -14.60 -0.03 7.74
N GLY A 144 -14.94 -0.71 6.65
CA GLY A 144 -15.72 -0.10 5.56
C GLY A 144 -16.05 -1.08 4.44
N GLU A 145 -17.35 -1.27 4.18
CA GLU A 145 -17.84 -2.15 3.11
C GLU A 145 -18.06 -1.40 1.77
N ALA A 146 -17.96 -0.07 1.77
CA ALA A 146 -18.15 0.73 0.57
C ALA A 146 -17.07 0.44 -0.49
N PRO A 147 -17.40 0.36 -1.80
CA PRO A 147 -16.44 0.09 -2.87
C PRO A 147 -15.20 1.01 -2.83
N ALA A 148 -15.40 2.30 -2.55
CA ALA A 148 -14.31 3.26 -2.39
C ALA A 148 -13.35 2.91 -1.24
N MET A 149 -13.84 2.33 -0.13
CA MET A 149 -12.98 1.87 0.97
C MET A 149 -12.20 0.62 0.58
N GLN A 150 -12.76 -0.25 -0.24
CA GLN A 150 -12.06 -1.42 -0.76
C GLN A 150 -10.88 -1.02 -1.66
N GLU A 151 -10.99 0.06 -2.43
CA GLU A 151 -9.86 0.63 -3.18
C GLU A 151 -8.78 1.17 -2.25
N VAL A 152 -9.16 1.83 -1.15
CA VAL A 152 -8.21 2.29 -0.12
C VAL A 152 -7.49 1.10 0.52
N PHE A 153 -8.20 0.01 0.86
CA PHE A 153 -7.57 -1.19 1.43
C PHE A 153 -6.59 -1.86 0.45
N ARG A 154 -6.96 -1.97 -0.82
CA ARG A 154 -6.05 -2.42 -1.88
C ARG A 154 -4.81 -1.54 -2.00
N ALA A 155 -5.00 -0.22 -1.98
CA ALA A 155 -3.89 0.74 -2.02
C ALA A 155 -2.97 0.61 -0.80
N ILE A 156 -3.51 0.50 0.42
CA ILE A 156 -2.73 0.26 1.64
C ILE A 156 -1.94 -1.04 1.51
N GLY A 157 -2.58 -2.14 1.09
CA GLY A 157 -1.94 -3.44 0.93
C GLY A 157 -0.74 -3.39 -0.03
N ARG A 158 -0.89 -2.73 -1.19
CA ARG A 158 0.19 -2.57 -2.18
C ARG A 158 1.31 -1.66 -1.71
N LEU A 159 0.96 -0.52 -1.08
CA LEU A 159 1.91 0.52 -0.71
C LEU A 159 2.60 0.26 0.62
N SER A 160 2.02 -0.56 1.48
CA SER A 160 2.59 -0.88 2.80
C SER A 160 3.98 -1.48 2.69
N GLN A 161 4.22 -2.38 1.74
CA GLN A 161 5.51 -3.05 1.54
C GLN A 161 6.59 -2.18 0.85
N SER A 162 6.27 -0.95 0.48
CA SER A 162 7.22 -0.03 -0.17
C SER A 162 7.67 1.08 0.76
N ASN A 163 8.85 1.67 0.48
CA ASN A 163 9.35 2.87 1.18
C ASN A 163 9.01 4.18 0.44
N ILE A 164 8.17 4.13 -0.59
CA ILE A 164 7.79 5.33 -1.34
C ILE A 164 7.01 6.31 -0.47
N SER A 165 7.15 7.60 -0.76
CA SER A 165 6.32 8.64 -0.16
C SER A 165 4.88 8.53 -0.67
N VAL A 166 3.91 8.75 0.21
CA VAL A 166 2.48 8.61 -0.10
C VAL A 166 1.76 9.90 0.24
N LEU A 167 0.93 10.39 -0.68
CA LEU A 167 0.02 11.50 -0.44
C LEU A 167 -1.42 10.98 -0.30
N ILE A 168 -2.09 11.33 0.79
CA ILE A 168 -3.47 10.96 1.09
C ILE A 168 -4.36 12.19 0.92
N ASN A 169 -5.19 12.20 -0.11
CA ASN A 169 -6.18 13.26 -0.34
C ASN A 169 -7.55 12.84 0.20
N GLY A 170 -8.24 13.74 0.87
CA GLY A 170 -9.59 13.51 1.35
C GLY A 170 -10.12 14.63 2.21
N GLU A 171 -11.42 14.77 2.30
CA GLU A 171 -12.09 15.79 3.14
C GLU A 171 -11.68 15.69 4.61
N SER A 172 -11.92 16.75 5.39
CA SER A 172 -11.65 16.71 6.82
C SER A 172 -12.53 15.66 7.52
N GLY A 173 -11.96 14.91 8.45
CA GLY A 173 -12.68 13.88 9.21
C GLY A 173 -12.86 12.53 8.48
N THR A 174 -12.32 12.33 7.27
CA THR A 174 -12.45 11.06 6.52
C THR A 174 -11.52 9.94 7.00
N GLY A 175 -10.70 10.18 8.02
CA GLY A 175 -9.81 9.16 8.59
C GLY A 175 -8.42 9.06 7.92
N LYS A 176 -7.92 10.14 7.29
CA LYS A 176 -6.59 10.17 6.66
C LYS A 176 -5.46 9.71 7.60
N GLU A 177 -5.54 10.06 8.88
CA GLU A 177 -4.58 9.64 9.90
C GLU A 177 -4.62 8.13 10.15
N LEU A 178 -5.82 7.51 10.14
CA LEU A 178 -5.97 6.06 10.26
C LEU A 178 -5.32 5.34 9.08
N VAL A 179 -5.49 5.86 7.86
CA VAL A 179 -4.84 5.32 6.65
C VAL A 179 -3.31 5.44 6.75
N ALA A 180 -2.78 6.59 7.21
CA ALA A 180 -1.34 6.78 7.40
C ALA A 180 -0.78 5.82 8.46
N HIS A 181 -1.51 5.64 9.55
CA HIS A 181 -1.13 4.69 10.60
C HIS A 181 -1.13 3.25 10.07
N ALA A 182 -2.15 2.84 9.31
CA ALA A 182 -2.21 1.52 8.68
C ALA A 182 -1.06 1.29 7.70
N LEU A 183 -0.71 2.29 6.85
CA LEU A 183 0.44 2.22 5.95
C LEU A 183 1.77 2.03 6.69
N HIS A 184 1.95 2.64 7.87
CA HIS A 184 3.12 2.43 8.71
C HIS A 184 3.11 1.04 9.34
N GLN A 185 2.02 0.66 9.99
CA GLN A 185 1.88 -0.57 10.75
C GLN A 185 2.08 -1.82 9.89
N HIS A 186 1.67 -1.78 8.63
CA HIS A 186 1.85 -2.86 7.67
C HIS A 186 3.12 -2.73 6.81
N SER A 187 4.04 -1.82 7.18
CA SER A 187 5.29 -1.60 6.45
C SER A 187 6.48 -2.35 7.07
N PRO A 188 7.59 -2.49 6.33
CA PRO A 188 8.85 -2.98 6.92
C PRO A 188 9.38 -2.14 8.08
N ARG A 189 8.81 -0.93 8.31
CA ARG A 189 9.16 0.00 9.39
C ARG A 189 8.19 -0.04 10.57
N SER A 190 7.27 -1.01 10.63
CA SER A 190 6.24 -1.13 11.67
C SER A 190 6.80 -1.19 13.10
N GLY A 191 7.97 -1.80 13.29
CA GLY A 191 8.66 -1.85 14.58
C GLY A 191 9.40 -0.56 14.97
N ASN A 192 9.44 0.46 14.09
CA ASN A 192 10.14 1.71 14.30
C ASN A 192 9.16 2.85 14.65
N THR A 193 9.69 4.05 14.89
CA THR A 193 8.90 5.20 15.34
C THR A 193 7.95 5.70 14.24
N PHE A 194 6.68 5.89 14.60
CA PHE A 194 5.72 6.68 13.82
C PHE A 194 5.58 8.06 14.48
N VAL A 195 5.90 9.12 13.74
CA VAL A 195 5.88 10.50 14.23
C VAL A 195 4.79 11.27 13.49
N PRO A 196 3.60 11.45 14.07
CA PRO A 196 2.57 12.32 13.48
C PRO A 196 2.87 13.78 13.75
N LEU A 197 2.59 14.65 12.76
CA LEU A 197 2.67 16.10 12.86
C LEU A 197 1.54 16.72 12.05
N ASN A 198 0.66 17.45 12.72
CA ASN A 198 -0.34 18.27 12.04
C ASN A 198 0.24 19.66 11.80
N VAL A 199 0.46 20.01 10.52
CA VAL A 199 1.08 21.28 10.11
C VAL A 199 0.18 22.46 10.43
N ALA A 200 -1.13 22.33 10.25
CA ALA A 200 -2.10 23.39 10.52
C ALA A 200 -2.21 23.77 12.02
N ALA A 201 -1.84 22.86 12.91
CA ALA A 201 -1.88 23.08 14.35
C ALA A 201 -0.66 23.86 14.88
N ILE A 202 0.34 24.17 14.05
CA ILE A 202 1.59 24.80 14.45
C ILE A 202 1.63 26.23 13.88
N PRO A 203 2.00 27.25 14.68
CA PRO A 203 2.28 28.58 14.15
C PRO A 203 3.32 28.53 13.04
N LYS A 204 3.08 29.26 11.93
CA LYS A 204 3.91 29.18 10.71
C LYS A 204 5.40 29.44 10.98
N GLU A 205 5.69 30.31 11.89
CA GLU A 205 7.06 30.72 12.31
C GLU A 205 7.79 29.58 13.05
N LEU A 206 7.06 28.57 13.57
CA LEU A 206 7.62 27.49 14.36
C LEU A 206 7.70 26.17 13.57
N ILE A 207 7.01 26.05 12.44
CA ILE A 207 6.94 24.80 11.65
C ILE A 207 8.35 24.33 11.28
N GLU A 208 9.20 25.23 10.81
CA GLU A 208 10.55 24.92 10.41
C GLU A 208 11.39 24.37 11.57
N SER A 209 11.29 25.00 12.73
CA SER A 209 11.97 24.56 13.96
C SER A 209 11.41 23.24 14.52
N GLU A 210 10.12 22.99 14.39
CA GLU A 210 9.51 21.71 14.78
C GLU A 210 9.96 20.57 13.85
N LEU A 211 9.98 20.79 12.53
CA LEU A 211 10.37 19.76 11.56
C LEU A 211 11.87 19.45 11.61
N PHE A 212 12.73 20.48 11.53
CA PHE A 212 14.16 20.32 11.34
C PHE A 212 14.97 20.51 12.63
N GLY A 213 14.33 20.96 13.73
CA GLY A 213 15.04 21.33 14.94
C GLY A 213 15.79 22.65 14.80
N HIS A 214 16.41 23.10 15.88
CA HIS A 214 17.21 24.32 15.90
C HIS A 214 18.46 24.22 16.77
N GLU A 215 19.47 24.96 16.40
CA GLU A 215 20.66 25.15 17.23
C GLU A 215 20.42 26.21 18.30
N LYS A 216 21.20 26.15 19.37
CA LYS A 216 21.16 27.20 20.40
C LYS A 216 21.50 28.54 19.78
N GLY A 217 20.63 29.57 20.03
CA GLY A 217 20.81 30.91 19.50
C GLY A 217 20.28 31.15 18.08
N ALA A 218 19.62 30.19 17.48
CA ALA A 218 19.09 30.27 16.10
C ALA A 218 18.05 31.39 15.92
N PHE A 219 17.29 31.70 16.95
CA PHE A 219 16.32 32.79 17.00
C PHE A 219 16.11 33.30 18.45
N THR A 220 15.40 34.42 18.62
CA THR A 220 15.09 34.95 19.95
C THR A 220 14.25 33.99 20.75
N GLY A 221 14.79 33.38 21.80
CA GLY A 221 14.16 32.36 22.62
C GLY A 221 14.74 30.94 22.44
N ALA A 222 15.60 30.70 21.47
CA ALA A 222 16.33 29.44 21.29
C ALA A 222 17.47 29.27 22.35
N THR A 223 17.09 29.03 23.57
CA THR A 223 18.04 28.94 24.71
C THR A 223 18.84 27.62 24.72
N THR A 224 18.28 26.59 24.13
CA THR A 224 18.89 25.24 24.00
C THR A 224 18.75 24.73 22.58
N GLN A 225 19.60 23.76 22.21
CA GLN A 225 19.41 23.00 20.99
C GLN A 225 18.17 22.09 21.11
N ARG A 226 17.40 21.92 20.03
CA ARG A 226 16.24 21.03 19.98
C ARG A 226 16.29 20.14 18.74
N THR A 227 16.01 18.85 18.93
CA THR A 227 15.88 17.85 17.89
C THR A 227 14.57 18.01 17.15
N GLY A 228 14.58 17.99 15.81
CA GLY A 228 13.39 18.10 14.96
C GLY A 228 12.67 16.75 14.76
N ARG A 229 11.48 16.82 14.13
CA ARG A 229 10.66 15.63 13.83
C ARG A 229 11.35 14.67 12.85
N PHE A 230 12.11 15.17 11.90
CA PHE A 230 12.89 14.34 10.99
C PHE A 230 13.94 13.47 11.72
N GLU A 231 14.63 14.04 12.70
CA GLU A 231 15.57 13.28 13.52
C GLU A 231 14.84 12.23 14.40
N GLN A 232 13.68 12.59 14.97
CA GLN A 232 12.87 11.69 15.78
C GLN A 232 12.31 10.50 14.97
N ALA A 233 12.00 10.74 13.69
CA ALA A 233 11.45 9.73 12.78
C ALA A 233 12.54 8.91 12.06
N ASN A 234 13.83 9.12 12.37
CA ASN A 234 14.91 8.44 11.66
C ASN A 234 14.81 6.90 11.77
N GLY A 235 14.87 6.21 10.65
CA GLY A 235 14.60 4.77 10.53
C GLY A 235 13.11 4.41 10.48
N GLY A 236 12.20 5.34 10.80
CA GLY A 236 10.77 5.14 10.91
C GLY A 236 9.95 5.88 9.83
N THR A 237 8.80 6.41 10.26
CA THR A 237 7.84 7.11 9.39
C THR A 237 7.46 8.45 9.99
N LEU A 238 7.51 9.51 9.18
CA LEU A 238 6.98 10.83 9.51
C LEU A 238 5.65 11.03 8.77
N PHE A 239 4.58 11.27 9.52
CA PHE A 239 3.27 11.61 8.95
C PHE A 239 3.04 13.12 9.07
N LEU A 240 2.84 13.77 7.92
CA LEU A 240 2.59 15.20 7.79
C LEU A 240 1.12 15.42 7.44
N ASP A 241 0.30 15.73 8.42
CA ASP A 241 -1.11 16.08 8.18
C ASP A 241 -1.25 17.55 7.81
N GLU A 242 -2.19 17.85 6.92
CA GLU A 242 -2.50 19.15 6.34
C GLU A 242 -1.26 19.83 5.69
N ILE A 243 -0.58 19.08 4.81
CA ILE A 243 0.64 19.56 4.14
C ILE A 243 0.39 20.81 3.28
N GLY A 244 -0.85 21.03 2.80
CA GLY A 244 -1.24 22.22 2.03
C GLY A 244 -1.05 23.55 2.78
N ASP A 245 -1.00 23.51 4.11
CA ASP A 245 -0.76 24.68 4.95
C ASP A 245 0.73 25.00 5.21
N MET A 246 1.63 24.19 4.60
CA MET A 246 3.07 24.33 4.80
C MET A 246 3.60 25.63 4.14
N PRO A 247 4.38 26.47 4.85
CA PRO A 247 5.00 27.66 4.28
C PRO A 247 5.99 27.33 3.17
N ALA A 248 6.07 28.19 2.14
CA ALA A 248 6.92 27.99 0.96
C ALA A 248 8.42 27.74 1.28
N GLU A 249 8.94 28.42 2.30
CA GLU A 249 10.31 28.22 2.78
C GLU A 249 10.52 26.80 3.31
N THR A 250 9.55 26.31 4.08
CA THR A 250 9.55 24.94 4.64
C THR A 250 9.39 23.88 3.54
N GLN A 251 8.55 24.15 2.52
CA GLN A 251 8.41 23.27 1.34
C GLN A 251 9.76 23.08 0.64
N THR A 252 10.53 24.14 0.46
CA THR A 252 11.87 24.08 -0.17
C THR A 252 12.85 23.22 0.64
N ARG A 253 12.79 23.26 1.96
CA ARG A 253 13.62 22.40 2.81
C ARG A 253 13.13 20.94 2.81
N LEU A 254 11.82 20.73 2.80
CA LEU A 254 11.22 19.41 2.71
C LEU A 254 11.67 18.70 1.42
N LEU A 255 11.63 19.39 0.28
CA LEU A 255 12.10 18.86 -0.99
C LEU A 255 13.55 18.34 -0.92
N ARG A 256 14.43 19.08 -0.22
CA ARG A 256 15.82 18.66 -0.04
C ARG A 256 15.94 17.39 0.77
N VAL A 257 15.12 17.21 1.81
CA VAL A 257 15.11 15.96 2.57
C VAL A 257 14.57 14.79 1.74
N LEU A 258 13.56 15.06 0.90
CA LEU A 258 12.98 14.05 0.02
C LEU A 258 13.97 13.58 -1.05
N SER A 259 14.78 14.50 -1.61
CA SER A 259 15.75 14.19 -2.68
C SER A 259 17.07 13.64 -2.15
N ASP A 260 17.62 14.27 -1.11
CA ASP A 260 19.00 14.01 -0.68
C ASP A 260 19.08 13.17 0.62
N GLY A 261 17.97 13.07 1.37
CA GLY A 261 17.96 12.44 2.70
C GLY A 261 18.71 13.25 3.76
N GLU A 262 18.97 14.54 3.50
CA GLU A 262 19.78 15.40 4.36
C GLU A 262 19.13 16.78 4.60
N PHE A 263 19.37 17.36 5.77
CA PHE A 263 18.92 18.72 6.10
C PHE A 263 19.86 19.38 7.12
N TYR A 264 19.62 20.67 7.39
CA TYR A 264 20.29 21.45 8.42
C TYR A 264 19.29 21.92 9.47
N ARG A 265 19.66 21.89 10.75
CA ARG A 265 18.85 22.56 11.77
C ARG A 265 18.79 24.05 11.51
N VAL A 266 17.74 24.70 12.01
CA VAL A 266 17.62 26.17 11.95
C VAL A 266 18.81 26.79 12.68
N GLY A 267 19.53 27.67 12.00
CA GLY A 267 20.79 28.27 12.51
C GLY A 267 22.01 27.36 12.52
N GLY A 268 21.89 26.14 12.04
CA GLY A 268 23.01 25.18 11.96
C GLY A 268 23.67 25.12 10.59
N THR A 269 24.93 24.70 10.58
CA THR A 269 25.75 24.50 9.35
C THR A 269 26.15 23.05 9.13
N THR A 270 25.81 22.17 10.06
CA THR A 270 26.11 20.73 9.97
C THR A 270 24.96 19.99 9.28
N SER A 271 25.25 19.26 8.21
CA SER A 271 24.27 18.40 7.55
C SER A 271 23.93 17.21 8.44
N ILE A 272 22.64 16.88 8.52
CA ILE A 272 22.11 15.74 9.25
C ILE A 272 21.47 14.78 8.22
N LYS A 273 21.94 13.56 8.19
CA LYS A 273 21.43 12.53 7.31
C LYS A 273 20.39 11.69 8.02
N VAL A 274 19.26 11.43 7.35
CA VAL A 274 18.14 10.65 7.88
C VAL A 274 17.57 9.71 6.82
N ASP A 275 17.06 8.58 7.28
CA ASP A 275 16.27 7.65 6.47
C ASP A 275 14.84 7.62 7.03
N VAL A 276 13.94 8.38 6.42
CA VAL A 276 12.57 8.56 6.89
C VAL A 276 11.60 8.30 5.75
N ARG A 277 10.64 7.39 5.98
CA ARG A 277 9.47 7.27 5.08
C ARG A 277 8.51 8.41 5.35
N ILE A 278 8.08 9.12 4.30
CA ILE A 278 7.13 10.23 4.43
C ILE A 278 5.74 9.80 3.96
N ILE A 279 4.75 10.06 4.80
CA ILE A 279 3.34 9.99 4.43
C ILE A 279 2.76 11.38 4.67
N ALA A 280 2.14 11.97 3.67
CA ALA A 280 1.53 13.30 3.76
C ALA A 280 0.01 13.18 3.58
N ALA A 281 -0.75 14.08 4.21
CA ALA A 281 -2.19 14.17 4.01
C ALA A 281 -2.64 15.62 3.86
N THR A 282 -3.72 15.83 3.12
CA THR A 282 -4.37 17.14 3.00
C THR A 282 -5.83 17.00 2.58
N HIS A 283 -6.65 17.98 2.94
CA HIS A 283 -7.99 18.15 2.37
C HIS A 283 -8.03 19.16 1.21
N GLN A 284 -6.92 19.88 0.98
CA GLN A 284 -6.83 20.92 -0.04
C GLN A 284 -6.47 20.32 -1.41
N ASN A 285 -6.89 20.98 -2.47
CA ASN A 285 -6.46 20.66 -3.82
C ASN A 285 -5.07 21.26 -4.06
N LEU A 286 -4.03 20.44 -4.02
CA LEU A 286 -2.64 20.89 -4.20
C LEU A 286 -2.39 21.44 -5.60
N GLU A 287 -3.04 20.92 -6.66
CA GLU A 287 -2.91 21.43 -8.02
C GLU A 287 -3.37 22.90 -8.10
N SER A 288 -4.52 23.22 -7.49
CA SER A 288 -4.97 24.61 -7.36
C SER A 288 -4.03 25.47 -6.56
N LEU A 289 -3.38 24.95 -5.52
CA LEU A 289 -2.38 25.71 -4.74
C LEU A 289 -1.11 25.95 -5.57
N VAL A 290 -0.71 25.01 -6.41
CA VAL A 290 0.41 25.17 -7.36
C VAL A 290 0.09 26.28 -8.36
N GLU A 291 -1.10 26.28 -8.98
CA GLU A 291 -1.55 27.34 -9.89
C GLU A 291 -1.54 28.73 -9.24
N GLN A 292 -1.84 28.80 -7.94
CA GLN A 292 -1.83 30.04 -7.15
C GLN A 292 -0.43 30.40 -6.62
N HIS A 293 0.60 29.62 -6.93
CA HIS A 293 1.96 29.76 -6.39
C HIS A 293 2.06 29.68 -4.85
N LEU A 294 1.11 29.02 -4.21
CA LEU A 294 1.09 28.78 -2.76
C LEU A 294 1.73 27.44 -2.38
N PHE A 295 1.81 26.51 -3.33
CA PHE A 295 2.49 25.23 -3.18
C PHE A 295 3.45 25.00 -4.35
N ARG A 296 4.54 24.27 -4.14
CA ARG A 296 5.52 23.96 -5.19
C ARG A 296 5.04 22.78 -6.03
N GLU A 297 5.38 22.80 -7.31
CA GLU A 297 5.06 21.74 -8.27
C GLU A 297 5.94 20.50 -8.08
N ASP A 298 7.19 20.68 -7.64
CA ASP A 298 8.26 19.67 -7.50
C ASP A 298 8.28 18.90 -6.17
#